data_27ca758f9cd3590a5e99f046109b87e8
#
_entry.id   27ca758f9cd3590a5e99f046109b87e8
#
_cell.length_a   1.000
_cell.length_b   1.000
_cell.length_c   1.000
_cell.angle_alpha   90.00
_cell.angle_beta   90.00
_cell.angle_gamma   90.00
#
_symmetry.space_group_name_H-M   'P 1'
#
loop_
_entity.id
_entity.type
_entity.pdbx_description
1 polymer ?
#
loop_
_entity_poly.entity_id
_entity_poly.type
_entity_poly.pdbx_seq_one_letter_code
_entity_poly.pdbx_strand_id
1 'polypeptide(L)'
;KQYEFNDFIGEVPVRGFLDVLGDGYITDSKTTQKLDKFKWSVRDFGYDIQAYMYSEVTGIKDFRWVAQEKAYPFAVGLYYASEETLEYGKKKFDKAVQRIKEYLEEGIPHDEYYHTEVI
;
A
#
# COMPACT_ATOMS: atom_id res chain seq x y z
N LYS A 1 -0.79 -4.99 -18.06
CA LYS A 1 -1.63 -3.81 -18.26
C LYS A 1 -2.07 -3.24 -16.91
N GLN A 2 -1.90 -1.95 -16.72
CA GLN A 2 -2.34 -1.28 -15.51
C GLN A 2 -3.80 -0.86 -15.60
N TYR A 3 -4.49 -0.92 -14.49
CA TYR A 3 -5.87 -0.43 -14.34
C TYR A 3 -5.87 0.76 -13.39
N GLU A 4 -6.39 1.87 -13.85
CA GLU A 4 -6.55 3.06 -13.02
C GLU A 4 -7.90 3.00 -12.30
N PHE A 5 -7.91 3.41 -11.04
CA PHE A 5 -9.16 3.63 -10.33
C PHE A 5 -9.16 5.00 -9.64
N ASN A 6 -10.34 5.57 -9.53
CA ASN A 6 -10.60 6.79 -8.76
C ASN A 6 -11.85 6.51 -7.94
N ASP A 7 -11.74 6.50 -6.63
CA ASP A 7 -12.83 6.11 -5.75
C ASP A 7 -12.66 6.75 -4.37
N PHE A 8 -13.50 6.39 -3.44
CA PHE A 8 -13.46 6.91 -2.08
C PHE A 8 -13.33 5.76 -1.08
N ILE A 9 -12.54 5.99 -0.03
CA ILE A 9 -12.56 5.16 1.18
C ILE A 9 -13.15 6.06 2.26
N GLY A 10 -14.39 5.79 2.65
CA GLY A 10 -15.16 6.73 3.47
C GLY A 10 -15.33 8.05 2.73
N GLU A 11 -14.86 9.15 3.32
CA GLU A 11 -14.88 10.49 2.72
C GLU A 11 -13.59 10.84 1.99
N VAL A 12 -12.61 9.93 1.98
CA VAL A 12 -11.28 10.19 1.44
C VAL A 12 -11.21 9.78 -0.03
N PRO A 13 -10.94 10.72 -0.94
CA PRO A 13 -10.72 10.34 -2.33
C PRO A 13 -9.37 9.64 -2.47
N VAL A 14 -9.37 8.53 -3.20
CA VAL A 14 -8.18 7.74 -3.45
C VAL A 14 -8.05 7.48 -4.95
N ARG A 15 -6.81 7.42 -5.41
CA ARG A 15 -6.49 7.13 -6.79
C ARG A 15 -5.33 6.14 -6.82
N GLY A 16 -5.39 5.19 -7.73
CA GLY A 16 -4.32 4.23 -7.86
C GLY A 16 -4.34 3.50 -9.18
N PHE A 17 -3.31 2.69 -9.36
CA PHE A 17 -3.13 1.86 -10.53
C PHE A 17 -2.88 0.43 -10.09
N LEU A 18 -3.63 -0.49 -10.67
CA LEU A 18 -3.45 -1.93 -10.44
C LEU A 18 -2.63 -2.53 -11.58
N ASP A 19 -1.62 -3.32 -11.26
CA ASP A 19 -0.82 -3.99 -12.29
C ASP A 19 -1.62 -5.08 -12.99
N VAL A 20 -2.28 -5.93 -12.22
CA VAL A 20 -3.14 -6.99 -12.76
C VAL A 20 -4.37 -7.12 -11.88
N LEU A 21 -5.52 -7.04 -12.51
CA LEU A 21 -6.80 -7.33 -11.88
C LEU A 21 -7.29 -8.67 -12.45
N GLY A 22 -7.17 -9.72 -11.65
CA GLY A 22 -7.62 -11.04 -12.04
C GLY A 22 -9.08 -11.27 -11.68
N ASP A 23 -9.55 -12.48 -11.97
CA ASP A 23 -10.91 -12.89 -11.63
C ASP A 23 -10.96 -13.28 -10.15
N GLY A 24 -11.31 -12.33 -9.29
CA GLY A 24 -11.39 -12.53 -7.85
C GLY A 24 -10.09 -12.28 -7.08
N TYR A 25 -9.04 -11.79 -7.73
CA TYR A 25 -7.80 -11.44 -7.04
C TYR A 25 -7.08 -10.27 -7.71
N ILE A 26 -6.21 -9.63 -6.95
CA ILE A 26 -5.37 -8.52 -7.41
C ILE A 26 -3.92 -8.96 -7.29
N THR A 27 -3.14 -8.74 -8.33
CA THR A 27 -1.69 -9.00 -8.30
C THR A 27 -0.93 -7.71 -8.55
N ASP A 28 0.08 -7.46 -7.73
CA ASP A 28 0.97 -6.32 -7.84
C ASP A 28 2.42 -6.82 -7.96
N SER A 29 3.16 -6.30 -8.93
CA SER A 29 4.54 -6.68 -9.17
C SER A 29 5.48 -5.77 -8.41
N LYS A 30 6.46 -6.37 -7.72
CA LYS A 30 7.49 -5.64 -6.99
C LYS A 30 8.86 -6.23 -7.29
N THR A 31 9.89 -5.41 -7.14
CA THR A 31 11.27 -5.89 -7.12
C THR A 31 11.79 -5.83 -5.69
N THR A 32 12.71 -6.71 -5.37
CA THR A 32 13.31 -6.78 -4.04
C THR A 32 14.78 -7.18 -4.16
N GLN A 33 15.58 -6.83 -3.18
CA GLN A 33 16.96 -7.27 -3.18
C GLN A 33 17.07 -8.77 -2.90
N LYS A 34 16.29 -9.26 -1.94
CA LYS A 34 16.21 -10.68 -1.59
C LYS A 34 14.80 -11.05 -1.17
N LEU A 35 14.34 -12.21 -1.62
CA LEU A 35 12.99 -12.68 -1.31
C LEU A 35 12.76 -12.87 0.19
N ASP A 36 13.75 -13.34 0.94
CA ASP A 36 13.63 -13.56 2.37
C ASP A 36 13.39 -12.27 3.16
N LYS A 37 13.64 -11.12 2.57
CA LYS A 37 13.39 -9.81 3.17
C LYS A 37 12.12 -9.14 2.68
N PHE A 38 11.43 -9.73 1.73
CA PHE A 38 10.27 -9.09 1.11
C PHE A 38 9.16 -8.82 2.12
N LYS A 39 8.90 -9.72 3.04
CA LYS A 39 7.86 -9.53 4.06
C LYS A 39 8.09 -8.28 4.93
N TRP A 40 9.35 -7.90 5.15
CA TRP A 40 9.67 -6.68 5.87
C TRP A 40 9.45 -5.46 5.00
N SER A 41 9.75 -5.57 3.70
CA SER A 41 9.50 -4.50 2.74
C SER A 41 8.02 -4.17 2.62
N VAL A 42 7.14 -5.15 2.77
CA VAL A 42 5.69 -4.93 2.75
C VAL A 42 5.29 -3.89 3.81
N ARG A 43 5.91 -3.95 4.97
CA ARG A 43 5.64 -2.98 6.05
C ARG A 43 6.44 -1.71 5.91
N ASP A 44 7.73 -1.82 5.60
CA ASP A 44 8.65 -0.69 5.58
C ASP A 44 8.39 0.28 4.42
N PHE A 45 7.94 -0.24 3.28
CA PHE A 45 7.67 0.57 2.10
C PHE A 45 6.19 0.88 1.89
N GLY A 46 5.34 0.53 2.85
CA GLY A 46 3.92 0.84 2.77
C GLY A 46 3.13 0.01 1.77
N TYR A 47 3.63 -1.15 1.38
CA TYR A 47 2.91 -2.04 0.46
C TYR A 47 1.62 -2.57 1.11
N ASP A 48 1.59 -2.67 2.43
CA ASP A 48 0.38 -3.06 3.18
C ASP A 48 -0.71 -1.98 3.10
N ILE A 49 -0.34 -0.71 3.09
CA ILE A 49 -1.30 0.39 2.90
C ILE A 49 -1.90 0.29 1.49
N GLN A 50 -1.06 0.07 0.50
CA GLN A 50 -1.49 -0.09 -0.89
C GLN A 50 -2.45 -1.28 -1.04
N ALA A 51 -2.11 -2.42 -0.43
CA ALA A 51 -2.96 -3.60 -0.46
C ALA A 51 -4.32 -3.32 0.18
N TYR A 52 -4.34 -2.63 1.32
CA TYR A 52 -5.58 -2.25 1.97
C TYR A 52 -6.43 -1.35 1.07
N MET A 53 -5.84 -0.30 0.52
CA MET A 53 -6.55 0.65 -0.33
C MET A 53 -7.18 -0.03 -1.55
N TYR A 54 -6.41 -0.86 -2.22
CA TYR A 54 -6.88 -1.54 -3.42
C TYR A 54 -7.96 -2.57 -3.09
N SER A 55 -7.82 -3.29 -1.99
CA SER A 55 -8.82 -4.25 -1.53
C SER A 55 -10.13 -3.56 -1.15
N GLU A 56 -10.03 -2.40 -0.51
CA GLU A 56 -11.20 -1.64 -0.11
C GLU A 56 -11.96 -1.07 -1.31
N VAL A 57 -11.25 -0.51 -2.27
CA VAL A 57 -11.85 0.10 -3.46
C VAL A 57 -12.49 -0.95 -4.36
N THR A 58 -11.84 -2.09 -4.55
CA THR A 58 -12.35 -3.14 -5.46
C THR A 58 -13.29 -4.12 -4.78
N GLY A 59 -13.29 -4.19 -3.45
CA GLY A 59 -14.00 -5.23 -2.71
C GLY A 59 -13.33 -6.60 -2.77
N ILE A 60 -12.15 -6.69 -3.39
CA ILE A 60 -11.39 -7.93 -3.54
C ILE A 60 -10.34 -7.99 -2.45
N LYS A 61 -10.41 -8.99 -1.56
CA LYS A 61 -9.45 -9.13 -0.46
C LYS A 61 -8.30 -10.08 -0.76
N ASP A 62 -8.37 -10.83 -1.83
CA ASP A 62 -7.27 -11.69 -2.29
C ASP A 62 -6.24 -10.82 -3.02
N PHE A 63 -5.34 -10.25 -2.25
CA PHE A 63 -4.27 -9.41 -2.77
C PHE A 63 -2.95 -10.17 -2.72
N ARG A 64 -2.22 -10.14 -3.84
CA ARG A 64 -0.98 -10.90 -4.02
C ARG A 64 0.13 -10.01 -4.53
N TRP A 65 1.35 -10.30 -4.09
CA TRP A 65 2.55 -9.70 -4.66
C TRP A 65 3.34 -10.76 -5.41
N VAL A 66 3.79 -10.42 -6.60
CA VAL A 66 4.83 -11.17 -7.30
C VAL A 66 6.10 -10.35 -7.14
N ALA A 67 7.06 -10.87 -6.38
CA ALA A 67 8.31 -10.19 -6.11
C ALA A 67 9.44 -10.88 -6.86
N GLN A 68 10.29 -10.10 -7.52
CA GLN A 68 11.46 -10.60 -8.24
C GLN A 68 12.72 -9.98 -7.68
N GLU A 69 13.73 -10.80 -7.45
CA GLU A 69 15.04 -10.31 -7.04
C GLU A 69 15.69 -9.52 -8.16
N LYS A 70 16.40 -8.43 -7.79
CA LYS A 70 17.05 -7.53 -8.74
C LYS A 70 18.34 -8.09 -9.31
N ALA A 71 18.96 -9.07 -8.62
CA ALA A 71 20.22 -9.66 -8.99
C ALA A 71 20.08 -11.15 -9.23
N TYR A 72 21.03 -11.71 -9.97
CA TYR A 72 21.09 -13.15 -10.20
C TYR A 72 20.99 -13.92 -8.86
N PRO A 73 20.16 -14.97 -8.77
CA PRO A 73 19.50 -15.69 -9.86
C PRO A 73 18.14 -15.13 -10.28
N PHE A 74 17.77 -13.93 -9.91
CA PHE A 74 16.48 -13.30 -10.24
C PHE A 74 15.28 -14.12 -9.77
N ALA A 75 15.40 -14.69 -8.58
CA ALA A 75 14.37 -15.55 -8.03
C ALA A 75 13.04 -14.80 -7.89
N VAL A 76 11.94 -15.52 -8.11
CA VAL A 76 10.58 -14.97 -8.06
C VAL A 76 9.82 -15.63 -6.91
N GLY A 77 9.11 -14.83 -6.14
CA GLY A 77 8.23 -15.32 -5.08
C GLY A 77 6.82 -14.81 -5.25
N LEU A 78 5.85 -15.60 -4.81
CA LEU A 78 4.46 -15.22 -4.76
C LEU A 78 4.03 -15.13 -3.30
N TYR A 79 3.48 -13.98 -2.92
CA TYR A 79 3.11 -13.67 -1.55
C TYR A 79 1.66 -13.21 -1.49
N TYR A 80 0.94 -13.66 -0.47
CA TYR A 80 -0.45 -13.30 -0.26
C TYR A 80 -0.57 -12.36 0.92
N ALA A 81 -1.38 -11.32 0.78
CA ALA A 81 -1.70 -10.45 1.91
C ALA A 81 -2.63 -11.17 2.87
N SER A 82 -2.19 -11.36 4.11
CA SER A 82 -3.04 -11.92 5.16
C SER A 82 -4.06 -10.86 5.63
N GLU A 83 -5.08 -11.32 6.35
CA GLU A 83 -6.01 -10.39 7.01
C GLU A 83 -5.27 -9.46 7.96
N GLU A 84 -4.27 -9.96 8.66
CA GLU A 84 -3.42 -9.16 9.55
C GLU A 84 -2.69 -8.07 8.78
N THR A 85 -2.12 -8.39 7.62
CA THR A 85 -1.42 -7.41 6.78
C THR A 85 -2.38 -6.32 6.30
N LEU A 86 -3.58 -6.68 5.87
CA LEU A 86 -4.58 -5.70 5.47
C LEU A 86 -5.03 -4.82 6.64
N GLU A 87 -5.11 -5.38 7.83
CA GLU A 87 -5.45 -4.63 9.05
C GLU A 87 -4.35 -3.63 9.44
N TYR A 88 -3.08 -4.01 9.31
CA TYR A 88 -1.97 -3.08 9.48
C TYR A 88 -2.02 -1.94 8.47
N GLY A 89 -2.32 -2.28 7.22
CA GLY A 89 -2.48 -1.29 6.16
C GLY A 89 -3.60 -0.30 6.47
N LYS A 90 -4.72 -0.80 6.96
CA LYS A 90 -5.86 0.03 7.38
C LYS A 90 -5.48 0.99 8.50
N LYS A 91 -4.80 0.49 9.53
CA LYS A 91 -4.38 1.33 10.66
C LYS A 91 -3.45 2.44 10.22
N LYS A 92 -2.50 2.14 9.33
CA LYS A 92 -1.60 3.14 8.79
C LYS A 92 -2.34 4.16 7.92
N PHE A 93 -3.27 3.70 7.10
CA PHE A 93 -4.10 4.56 6.28
C PHE A 93 -4.92 5.52 7.13
N ASP A 94 -5.62 5.00 8.14
CA ASP A 94 -6.46 5.80 9.03
C ASP A 94 -5.63 6.85 9.78
N LYS A 95 -4.44 6.48 10.20
CA LYS A 95 -3.52 7.39 10.89
C LYS A 95 -3.04 8.51 9.97
N ALA A 96 -2.69 8.18 8.73
CA ALA A 96 -2.28 9.17 7.75
C ALA A 96 -3.41 10.14 7.42
N VAL A 97 -4.63 9.64 7.26
CA VAL A 97 -5.82 10.46 7.02
C VAL A 97 -6.06 11.40 8.20
N GLN A 98 -5.94 10.89 9.43
CA GLN A 98 -6.14 11.71 10.63
C GLN A 98 -5.14 12.87 10.67
N ARG A 99 -3.88 12.63 10.35
CA ARG A 99 -2.85 13.68 10.31
C ARG A 99 -3.13 14.72 9.24
N ILE A 100 -3.60 14.29 8.08
CA ILE A 100 -3.98 15.22 7.00
C ILE A 100 -5.15 16.08 7.44
N LYS A 101 -6.15 15.51 8.09
CA LYS A 101 -7.30 16.26 8.61
C LYS A 101 -6.87 17.29 9.65
N GLU A 102 -6.01 16.91 10.58
CA GLU A 102 -5.48 17.82 11.59
C GLU A 102 -4.76 19.00 10.94
N TYR A 103 -3.95 18.73 9.93
CA TYR A 103 -3.26 19.78 9.19
C TYR A 103 -4.25 20.74 8.51
N LEU A 104 -5.27 20.21 7.85
CA LEU A 104 -6.24 21.02 7.10
C LEU A 104 -7.13 21.85 8.02
N GLU A 105 -7.43 21.36 9.22
CA GLU A 105 -8.32 22.02 10.18
C GLU A 105 -7.58 22.97 11.14
N GLU A 106 -6.38 22.58 11.59
CA GLU A 106 -5.66 23.24 12.67
C GLU A 106 -4.31 23.83 12.27
N GLY A 107 -3.88 23.59 11.02
CA GLY A 107 -2.55 23.95 10.56
C GLY A 107 -1.51 22.90 10.98
N ILE A 108 -0.23 23.22 10.79
CA ILE A 108 0.84 22.29 11.10
C ILE A 108 1.03 22.18 12.61
N PRO A 109 0.81 21.01 13.23
CA PRO A 109 1.06 20.81 14.64
C PRO A 109 2.56 20.96 14.97
N HIS A 110 2.85 21.40 16.17
CA HIS A 110 4.22 21.49 16.66
C HIS A 110 4.61 20.21 17.39
N ASP A 111 4.70 19.09 16.68
CA ASP A 111 5.15 17.84 17.26
C ASP A 111 6.21 17.17 16.39
N GLU A 112 6.86 16.14 16.92
CA GLU A 112 7.97 15.47 16.26
C GLU A 112 7.58 14.65 15.02
N TYR A 113 6.28 14.43 14.80
CA TYR A 113 5.78 13.65 13.68
C TYR A 113 5.52 14.47 12.41
N TYR A 114 5.71 15.79 12.51
CA TYR A 114 5.50 16.69 11.38
C TYR A 114 6.81 17.34 10.96
N HIS A 115 7.00 17.39 9.68
CA HIS A 115 8.18 17.99 9.07
C HIS A 115 7.75 18.98 7.99
N THR A 116 8.37 20.15 7.98
CA THR A 116 8.11 21.18 6.95
C THR A 116 9.42 21.53 6.27
N GLU A 117 9.43 21.46 4.96
CA GLU A 117 10.62 21.74 4.17
C GLU A 117 10.21 22.34 2.82
N VAL A 118 11.01 23.29 2.34
CA VAL A 118 10.88 23.81 0.98
C VAL A 118 11.90 23.09 0.11
N ILE A 119 11.40 22.45 -0.92
CA ILE A 119 12.28 21.67 -1.81
C ILE A 119 12.41 22.36 -3.15
#